data_c38b01dfbb3b6ef3d1189fd4acf1e283
#
_entry.id   c38b01dfbb3b6ef3d1189fd4acf1e283
#
_cell.length_a   1.000
_cell.length_b   1.000
_cell.length_c   1.000
_cell.angle_alpha   90.00
_cell.angle_beta   90.00
_cell.angle_gamma   90.00
#
_symmetry.space_group_name_H-M   'P 1'
#
loop_
_entity.id
_entity.type
_entity.pdbx_description
1 polymer ?
#
loop_
_entity_poly.entity_id
_entity_poly.type
_entity_poly.pdbx_seq_one_letter_code
_entity_poly.pdbx_strand_id
1 'polypeptide(L)'
;MEHYNYNGKEIIGIDHGFGNIKCRHVVFRSGVKAYDSEPAMTSDALYYDGKYYVVGEEHKGFVSDKSQDEDYYILTVAALAKELEFRHITECEAVLAVGLPVQWIGAQKEAFRKYLMRNELIEFQYHGQDYLVRIDDVQVFPQGFAGVVQRLGDFKGLNILADIGNGTMNTMLIKDGKPISSRCYTDKLGVEQCIIRMSNELLAVSGFAMPYDVCEDFLRRGNAELAEKYTSVMR
;
A
#
# COMPACT_ATOMS: atom_id res chain seq x y z
N MET A 1 -22.69 -5.86 6.94
CA MET A 1 -21.74 -5.25 5.98
C MET A 1 -21.27 -6.34 5.01
N GLU A 2 -21.21 -6.06 3.72
CA GLU A 2 -20.73 -7.05 2.75
C GLU A 2 -19.21 -7.17 2.86
N HIS A 3 -18.72 -8.29 3.33
CA HIS A 3 -17.34 -8.71 3.16
C HIS A 3 -17.31 -9.94 2.25
N TYR A 4 -16.19 -10.15 1.57
CA TYR A 4 -16.07 -11.28 0.66
C TYR A 4 -15.64 -12.52 1.43
N ASN A 5 -16.54 -13.53 1.45
CA ASN A 5 -16.27 -14.86 1.95
C ASN A 5 -16.49 -15.88 0.82
N TYR A 6 -15.60 -16.82 0.68
CA TYR A 6 -15.71 -17.89 -0.29
C TYR A 6 -15.37 -19.24 0.37
N ASN A 7 -16.32 -20.16 0.38
CA ASN A 7 -16.19 -21.47 1.01
C ASN A 7 -15.75 -21.42 2.48
N GLY A 8 -16.29 -20.47 3.26
CA GLY A 8 -15.95 -20.30 4.67
C GLY A 8 -14.66 -19.51 4.92
N LYS A 9 -13.92 -19.09 3.88
CA LYS A 9 -12.68 -18.34 3.99
C LYS A 9 -12.90 -16.87 3.73
N GLU A 10 -12.30 -16.01 4.55
CA GLU A 10 -12.31 -14.56 4.34
C GLU A 10 -11.41 -14.18 3.17
N ILE A 11 -11.93 -13.42 2.22
CA ILE A 11 -11.13 -12.84 1.15
C ILE A 11 -10.69 -11.43 1.59
N ILE A 12 -9.38 -11.24 1.73
CA ILE A 12 -8.81 -9.97 2.18
C ILE A 12 -7.89 -9.42 1.09
N GLY A 13 -8.31 -8.32 0.46
CA GLY A 13 -7.50 -7.58 -0.51
C GLY A 13 -6.56 -6.62 0.22
N ILE A 14 -5.26 -6.68 -0.11
CA ILE A 14 -4.25 -5.77 0.44
C ILE A 14 -3.41 -5.19 -0.70
N ASP A 15 -3.53 -3.90 -0.94
CA ASP A 15 -2.63 -3.17 -1.83
C ASP A 15 -1.42 -2.67 -1.01
N HIS A 16 -0.28 -3.31 -1.22
CA HIS A 16 0.99 -2.98 -0.59
C HIS A 16 1.66 -1.81 -1.32
N GLY A 17 1.09 -0.61 -1.23
CA GLY A 17 1.68 0.59 -1.80
C GLY A 17 2.95 1.04 -1.07
N PHE A 18 3.76 1.89 -1.70
CA PHE A 18 4.94 2.48 -1.05
C PHE A 18 4.56 3.58 -0.05
N GLY A 19 3.53 4.35 -0.34
CA GLY A 19 3.06 5.39 0.57
C GLY A 19 2.01 4.91 1.55
N ASN A 20 1.08 4.09 1.09
CA ASN A 20 -0.03 3.61 1.90
C ASN A 20 -0.30 2.13 1.65
N ILE A 21 -0.71 1.44 2.70
CA ILE A 21 -1.35 0.13 2.63
C ILE A 21 -2.85 0.37 2.55
N LYS A 22 -3.52 -0.34 1.64
CA LYS A 22 -4.96 -0.17 1.43
C LYS A 22 -5.65 -1.53 1.46
N CYS A 23 -6.69 -1.63 2.24
CA CYS A 23 -7.65 -2.73 2.23
C CYS A 23 -9.01 -2.20 1.80
N ARG A 24 -10.03 -3.04 1.83
CA ARG A 24 -11.39 -2.61 1.47
C ARG A 24 -11.93 -1.50 2.37
N HIS A 25 -11.69 -1.59 3.67
CA HIS A 25 -12.29 -0.68 4.66
C HIS A 25 -11.26 0.23 5.34
N VAL A 26 -9.97 -0.07 5.22
CA VAL A 26 -8.91 0.67 5.91
C VAL A 26 -7.81 1.12 4.96
N VAL A 27 -7.26 2.29 5.23
CA VAL A 27 -6.08 2.85 4.55
C VAL A 27 -5.18 3.46 5.62
N PHE A 28 -3.89 3.13 5.60
CA PHE A 28 -2.90 3.70 6.51
C PHE A 28 -1.54 3.83 5.83
N ARG A 29 -0.69 4.73 6.36
CA ARG A 29 0.67 4.94 5.83
C ARG A 29 1.53 3.71 6.04
N SER A 30 2.52 3.50 5.17
CA SER A 30 3.36 2.31 5.14
C SER A 30 4.58 2.35 6.08
N GLY A 31 4.73 3.39 6.90
CA GLY A 31 5.80 3.45 7.90
C GLY A 31 5.60 2.41 9.01
N VAL A 32 6.70 1.80 9.43
CA VAL A 32 6.75 0.80 10.52
C VAL A 32 7.82 1.19 11.51
N LYS A 33 7.51 1.14 12.80
CA LYS A 33 8.46 1.34 13.89
C LYS A 33 8.29 0.26 14.94
N ALA A 34 9.35 -0.48 15.24
CA ALA A 34 9.36 -1.55 16.21
C ALA A 34 9.79 -1.06 17.61
N TYR A 35 9.20 -1.65 18.65
CA TYR A 35 9.50 -1.39 20.06
C TYR A 35 9.58 -2.71 20.83
N ASP A 36 10.52 -2.81 21.77
CA ASP A 36 10.66 -3.98 22.65
C ASP A 36 9.68 -3.96 23.84
N SER A 37 8.99 -2.84 24.08
CA SER A 37 7.95 -2.67 25.09
C SER A 37 6.79 -1.87 24.53
N GLU A 38 5.62 -2.00 25.14
CA GLU A 38 4.41 -1.29 24.72
C GLU A 38 4.64 0.24 24.72
N PRO A 39 4.42 0.93 23.58
CA PRO A 39 4.64 2.37 23.48
C PRO A 39 3.56 3.15 24.24
N ALA A 40 4.00 4.01 25.18
CA ALA A 40 3.11 4.72 26.08
C ALA A 40 2.23 5.82 25.41
N MET A 41 2.60 6.26 24.19
CA MET A 41 1.97 7.43 23.53
C MET A 41 1.00 7.05 22.41
N THR A 42 0.75 5.77 22.18
CA THR A 42 -0.20 5.31 21.17
C THR A 42 -0.97 4.10 21.68
N SER A 43 -2.27 4.05 21.35
CA SER A 43 -3.08 2.84 21.51
C SER A 43 -3.11 1.97 20.25
N ASP A 44 -2.59 2.46 19.12
CA ASP A 44 -2.61 1.81 17.80
C ASP A 44 -1.33 0.96 17.58
N ALA A 45 -0.97 0.16 18.58
CA ALA A 45 0.17 -0.74 18.53
C ALA A 45 -0.29 -2.17 18.22
N LEU A 46 0.36 -2.77 17.21
CA LEU A 46 0.26 -4.18 16.90
C LEU A 46 1.30 -4.94 17.74
N TYR A 47 0.90 -5.95 18.51
CA TYR A 47 1.82 -6.88 19.14
C TYR A 47 1.91 -8.16 18.31
N TYR A 48 3.10 -8.47 17.84
CA TYR A 48 3.37 -9.65 17.01
C TYR A 48 4.80 -10.15 17.24
N ASP A 49 4.97 -11.46 17.38
CA ASP A 49 6.27 -12.16 17.54
C ASP A 49 7.18 -11.51 18.61
N GLY A 50 6.59 -11.21 19.78
CA GLY A 50 7.32 -10.69 20.94
C GLY A 50 7.67 -9.20 20.88
N LYS A 51 7.19 -8.46 19.88
CA LYS A 51 7.45 -7.01 19.72
C LYS A 51 6.17 -6.23 19.49
N TYR A 52 6.24 -4.94 19.82
CA TYR A 52 5.21 -3.98 19.49
C TYR A 52 5.60 -3.22 18.22
N TYR A 53 4.63 -3.00 17.34
CA TYR A 53 4.82 -2.25 16.10
C TYR A 53 3.80 -1.12 16.02
N VAL A 54 4.28 0.10 15.81
CA VAL A 54 3.45 1.24 15.44
C VAL A 54 3.54 1.39 13.94
N VAL A 55 2.39 1.39 13.27
CA VAL A 55 2.28 1.50 11.81
C VAL A 55 1.46 2.72 11.44
N GLY A 56 1.78 3.34 10.31
CA GLY A 56 0.96 4.42 9.76
C GLY A 56 1.39 5.84 10.14
N GLU A 57 2.48 6.03 10.86
CA GLU A 57 2.96 7.38 11.20
C GLU A 57 3.75 8.03 10.05
N GLU A 58 4.54 7.25 9.32
CA GLU A 58 5.42 7.72 8.25
C GLU A 58 5.19 6.95 6.96
N HIS A 59 5.80 7.39 5.86
CA HIS A 59 5.88 6.64 4.62
C HIS A 59 7.17 5.84 4.55
N LYS A 60 7.08 4.65 3.97
CA LYS A 60 8.24 3.83 3.69
C LYS A 60 8.91 4.27 2.40
N GLY A 61 10.24 4.28 2.40
CA GLY A 61 11.02 4.51 1.20
C GLY A 61 10.82 3.41 0.15
N PHE A 62 11.14 3.72 -1.08
CA PHE A 62 11.07 2.77 -2.19
C PHE A 62 12.00 1.58 -1.99
N VAL A 63 11.48 0.37 -2.16
CA VAL A 63 12.26 -0.88 -2.24
C VAL A 63 11.97 -1.59 -3.55
N SER A 64 12.99 -2.21 -4.14
CA SER A 64 12.86 -2.90 -5.43
C SER A 64 12.27 -4.32 -5.30
N ASP A 65 12.29 -4.90 -4.10
CA ASP A 65 11.73 -6.22 -3.82
C ASP A 65 11.11 -6.23 -2.42
N LYS A 66 9.79 -6.28 -2.36
CA LYS A 66 9.02 -6.26 -1.12
C LYS A 66 9.20 -7.53 -0.28
N SER A 67 9.58 -8.65 -0.89
CA SER A 67 9.81 -9.91 -0.20
C SER A 67 11.14 -9.95 0.58
N GLN A 68 12.01 -8.97 0.38
CA GLN A 68 13.29 -8.83 1.09
C GLN A 68 13.21 -7.83 2.25
N ASP A 69 12.04 -7.30 2.55
CA ASP A 69 11.83 -6.24 3.52
C ASP A 69 10.77 -6.66 4.54
N GLU A 70 11.22 -6.95 5.76
CA GLU A 70 10.38 -7.45 6.87
C GLU A 70 9.19 -6.54 7.20
N ASP A 71 9.33 -5.24 6.97
CA ASP A 71 8.22 -4.31 7.24
C ASP A 71 6.98 -4.63 6.40
N TYR A 72 7.12 -5.16 5.18
CA TYR A 72 5.95 -5.54 4.37
C TYR A 72 5.17 -6.72 4.95
N TYR A 73 5.84 -7.59 5.71
CA TYR A 73 5.14 -8.63 6.46
C TYR A 73 4.37 -8.03 7.65
N ILE A 74 5.03 -7.17 8.42
CA ILE A 74 4.39 -6.46 9.54
C ILE A 74 3.20 -5.62 9.04
N LEU A 75 3.37 -4.92 7.91
CA LEU A 75 2.28 -4.18 7.26
C LEU A 75 1.12 -5.09 6.82
N THR A 76 1.41 -6.33 6.41
CA THR A 76 0.37 -7.33 6.11
C THR A 76 -0.38 -7.74 7.37
N VAL A 77 0.34 -8.03 8.47
CA VAL A 77 -0.30 -8.37 9.76
C VAL A 77 -1.12 -7.19 10.29
N ALA A 78 -0.61 -5.97 10.18
CA ALA A 78 -1.36 -4.76 10.56
C ALA A 78 -2.60 -4.54 9.68
N ALA A 79 -2.52 -4.84 8.39
CA ALA A 79 -3.65 -4.78 7.47
C ALA A 79 -4.74 -5.81 7.85
N LEU A 80 -4.32 -7.03 8.20
CA LEU A 80 -5.22 -8.05 8.73
C LEU A 80 -5.88 -7.59 10.03
N ALA A 81 -5.10 -7.08 10.99
CA ALA A 81 -5.61 -6.59 12.27
C ALA A 81 -6.72 -5.55 12.08
N LYS A 82 -6.42 -4.49 11.33
CA LYS A 82 -7.37 -3.37 11.09
C LYS A 82 -8.59 -3.80 10.26
N GLU A 83 -8.41 -4.64 9.26
CA GLU A 83 -9.52 -5.13 8.42
C GLU A 83 -10.43 -6.09 9.18
N LEU A 84 -9.86 -7.00 10.00
CA LEU A 84 -10.62 -7.95 10.81
C LEU A 84 -11.32 -7.28 11.98
N GLU A 85 -10.69 -6.28 12.62
CA GLU A 85 -11.36 -5.45 13.62
C GLU A 85 -12.60 -4.78 13.03
N PHE A 86 -12.47 -4.18 11.82
CA PHE A 86 -13.60 -3.58 11.12
C PHE A 86 -14.72 -4.59 10.82
N ARG A 87 -14.35 -5.85 10.49
CA ARG A 87 -15.31 -6.93 10.24
C ARG A 87 -15.87 -7.57 11.51
N HIS A 88 -15.33 -7.26 12.69
CA HIS A 88 -15.62 -7.90 13.97
C HIS A 88 -15.34 -9.41 13.96
N ILE A 89 -14.22 -9.80 13.35
CA ILE A 89 -13.75 -11.19 13.24
C ILE A 89 -12.42 -11.31 13.95
N THR A 90 -12.28 -12.24 14.87
CA THR A 90 -11.04 -12.48 15.64
C THR A 90 -10.31 -13.76 15.23
N GLU A 91 -11.03 -14.70 14.60
CA GLU A 91 -10.46 -15.96 14.11
C GLU A 91 -11.02 -16.27 12.72
N CYS A 92 -10.14 -16.58 11.76
CA CYS A 92 -10.56 -16.97 10.41
C CYS A 92 -9.48 -17.74 9.64
N GLU A 93 -9.95 -18.48 8.62
CA GLU A 93 -9.12 -18.84 7.46
C GLU A 93 -9.24 -17.74 6.42
N ALA A 94 -8.10 -17.30 5.87
CA ALA A 94 -8.04 -16.20 4.92
C ALA A 94 -7.32 -16.56 3.63
N VAL A 95 -7.84 -16.04 2.52
CA VAL A 95 -7.14 -15.95 1.24
C VAL A 95 -6.79 -14.48 1.00
N LEU A 96 -5.50 -14.20 0.83
CA LEU A 96 -5.04 -12.84 0.57
C LEU A 96 -5.00 -12.57 -0.94
N ALA A 97 -5.58 -11.45 -1.36
CA ALA A 97 -5.45 -10.90 -2.70
C ALA A 97 -4.52 -9.68 -2.65
N VAL A 98 -3.29 -9.82 -3.15
CA VAL A 98 -2.25 -8.80 -3.00
C VAL A 98 -1.75 -8.26 -4.34
N GLY A 99 -1.16 -7.06 -4.34
CA GLY A 99 -0.68 -6.39 -5.54
C GLY A 99 0.83 -6.23 -5.63
N LEU A 100 1.39 -6.45 -6.82
CA LEU A 100 2.74 -6.05 -7.19
C LEU A 100 2.72 -5.12 -8.41
N PRO A 101 3.72 -4.23 -8.56
CA PRO A 101 3.92 -3.47 -9.77
C PRO A 101 3.91 -4.38 -11.01
N VAL A 102 3.27 -3.92 -12.09
CA VAL A 102 2.95 -4.79 -13.24
C VAL A 102 4.16 -5.48 -13.85
N GLN A 103 5.31 -4.82 -13.95
CA GLN A 103 6.53 -5.41 -14.49
C GLN A 103 7.20 -6.42 -13.54
N TRP A 104 6.90 -6.38 -12.25
CA TRP A 104 7.54 -7.26 -11.25
C TRP A 104 6.81 -8.59 -11.09
N ILE A 105 5.58 -8.70 -11.57
CA ILE A 105 4.75 -9.91 -11.46
C ILE A 105 5.52 -11.15 -11.93
N GLY A 106 6.11 -11.09 -13.13
CA GLY A 106 6.82 -12.24 -13.71
C GLY A 106 8.00 -12.74 -12.88
N ALA A 107 8.74 -11.81 -12.25
CA ALA A 107 9.96 -12.15 -11.51
C ALA A 107 9.70 -12.38 -10.00
N GLN A 108 8.76 -11.66 -9.40
CA GLN A 108 8.63 -11.59 -7.94
C GLN A 108 7.37 -12.27 -7.39
N LYS A 109 6.40 -12.63 -8.24
CA LYS A 109 5.10 -13.20 -7.81
C LYS A 109 5.27 -14.37 -6.83
N GLU A 110 6.06 -15.37 -7.19
CA GLU A 110 6.22 -16.58 -6.38
C GLU A 110 7.05 -16.32 -5.10
N ALA A 111 8.04 -15.45 -5.16
CA ALA A 111 8.82 -15.06 -4.00
C ALA A 111 7.94 -14.28 -3.00
N PHE A 112 7.14 -13.34 -3.48
CA PHE A 112 6.24 -12.55 -2.64
C PHE A 112 5.10 -13.41 -2.05
N ARG A 113 4.54 -14.33 -2.84
CA ARG A 113 3.57 -15.30 -2.34
C ARG A 113 4.15 -16.14 -1.19
N LYS A 114 5.32 -16.75 -1.39
CA LYS A 114 6.00 -17.56 -0.35
C LYS A 114 6.33 -16.73 0.89
N TYR A 115 6.78 -15.50 0.69
CA TYR A 115 7.10 -14.58 1.78
C TYR A 115 5.88 -14.29 2.66
N LEU A 116 4.70 -14.04 2.07
CA LEU A 116 3.47 -13.78 2.82
C LEU A 116 2.88 -15.05 3.45
N MET A 117 3.17 -16.22 2.88
CA MET A 117 2.76 -17.53 3.41
C MET A 117 3.79 -18.18 4.34
N ARG A 118 4.87 -17.47 4.73
CA ARG A 118 5.96 -18.03 5.56
C ARG A 118 5.49 -18.58 6.91
N ASN A 119 4.43 -18.02 7.46
CA ASN A 119 3.72 -18.51 8.63
C ASN A 119 2.29 -18.84 8.22
N GLU A 120 1.94 -20.13 8.27
CA GLU A 120 0.59 -20.58 7.96
C GLU A 120 -0.43 -20.06 8.97
N LEU A 121 -0.04 -20.01 10.25
CA LEU A 121 -0.84 -19.50 11.34
C LEU A 121 -0.19 -18.25 11.92
N ILE A 122 -0.94 -17.16 11.98
CA ILE A 122 -0.49 -15.87 12.48
C ILE A 122 -1.30 -15.53 13.73
N GLU A 123 -0.62 -15.44 14.87
CA GLU A 123 -1.17 -15.00 16.14
C GLU A 123 -0.67 -13.59 16.41
N PHE A 124 -1.55 -12.65 16.69
CA PHE A 124 -1.22 -11.27 17.01
C PHE A 124 -2.25 -10.65 17.93
N GLN A 125 -1.88 -9.53 18.56
CA GLN A 125 -2.80 -8.76 19.40
C GLN A 125 -2.88 -7.33 18.84
N TYR A 126 -4.10 -6.80 18.81
CA TYR A 126 -4.37 -5.43 18.37
C TYR A 126 -5.51 -4.84 19.19
N HIS A 127 -5.34 -3.63 19.72
CA HIS A 127 -6.27 -2.96 20.64
C HIS A 127 -6.71 -3.84 21.83
N GLY A 128 -5.78 -4.65 22.38
CA GLY A 128 -6.07 -5.55 23.48
C GLY A 128 -6.89 -6.80 23.12
N GLN A 129 -7.19 -7.00 21.84
CA GLN A 129 -7.89 -8.18 21.34
C GLN A 129 -6.88 -9.13 20.68
N ASP A 130 -6.98 -10.43 20.99
CA ASP A 130 -6.20 -11.49 20.36
C ASP A 130 -6.86 -11.88 19.03
N TYR A 131 -6.03 -12.12 18.03
CA TYR A 131 -6.44 -12.56 16.69
C TYR A 131 -5.66 -13.81 16.29
N LEU A 132 -6.36 -14.72 15.59
CA LEU A 132 -5.80 -15.94 15.03
C LEU A 132 -6.21 -16.06 13.56
N VAL A 133 -5.23 -15.98 12.67
CA VAL A 133 -5.48 -16.03 11.22
C VAL A 133 -4.67 -17.14 10.58
N ARG A 134 -5.35 -18.09 9.92
CA ARG A 134 -4.72 -19.08 9.06
C ARG A 134 -4.71 -18.57 7.63
N ILE A 135 -3.53 -18.40 7.05
CA ILE A 135 -3.38 -18.05 5.63
C ILE A 135 -3.45 -19.33 4.79
N ASP A 136 -4.56 -19.51 4.10
CA ASP A 136 -4.81 -20.66 3.23
C ASP A 136 -4.13 -20.50 1.86
N ASP A 137 -4.21 -19.30 1.28
CA ASP A 137 -3.56 -18.98 0.01
C ASP A 137 -3.28 -17.48 -0.14
N VAL A 138 -2.34 -17.15 -1.02
CA VAL A 138 -2.03 -15.77 -1.43
C VAL A 138 -2.06 -15.68 -2.95
N GLN A 139 -2.97 -14.86 -3.47
CA GLN A 139 -3.11 -14.57 -4.90
C GLN A 139 -2.49 -13.21 -5.21
N VAL A 140 -1.51 -13.18 -6.12
CA VAL A 140 -0.78 -11.96 -6.49
C VAL A 140 -1.25 -11.43 -7.83
N PHE A 141 -1.67 -10.16 -7.86
CA PHE A 141 -2.21 -9.48 -9.03
C PHE A 141 -1.37 -8.26 -9.43
N PRO A 142 -1.42 -7.82 -10.70
CA PRO A 142 -0.83 -6.54 -11.09
C PRO A 142 -1.57 -5.37 -10.43
N GLN A 143 -0.83 -4.46 -9.78
CA GLN A 143 -1.38 -3.22 -9.24
C GLN A 143 -2.03 -2.39 -10.37
N GLY A 144 -3.07 -1.63 -10.02
CA GLY A 144 -3.88 -0.86 -10.97
C GLY A 144 -4.87 -1.71 -11.76
N PHE A 145 -4.50 -2.92 -12.20
CA PHE A 145 -5.38 -3.79 -13.00
C PHE A 145 -6.63 -4.23 -12.23
N ALA A 146 -6.47 -4.56 -10.94
CA ALA A 146 -7.59 -4.96 -10.08
C ALA A 146 -8.72 -3.91 -10.02
N GLY A 147 -8.36 -2.62 -10.10
CA GLY A 147 -9.34 -1.52 -10.10
C GLY A 147 -10.21 -1.44 -11.36
N VAL A 148 -9.80 -2.08 -12.46
CA VAL A 148 -10.52 -2.02 -13.75
C VAL A 148 -11.00 -3.37 -14.26
N VAL A 149 -10.64 -4.47 -13.60
CA VAL A 149 -10.92 -5.84 -14.08
C VAL A 149 -12.41 -6.09 -14.33
N GLN A 150 -13.28 -5.56 -13.50
CA GLN A 150 -14.74 -5.70 -13.66
C GLN A 150 -15.30 -4.86 -14.83
N ARG A 151 -14.54 -3.88 -15.30
CA ARG A 151 -14.95 -2.93 -16.36
C ARG A 151 -14.19 -3.14 -17.66
N LEU A 152 -13.41 -4.21 -17.80
CA LEU A 152 -12.62 -4.46 -19.01
C LEU A 152 -13.48 -4.52 -20.28
N GLY A 153 -14.75 -4.94 -20.18
CA GLY A 153 -15.70 -4.93 -21.27
C GLY A 153 -16.03 -3.53 -21.82
N ASP A 154 -15.82 -2.48 -21.02
CA ASP A 154 -16.07 -1.08 -21.43
C ASP A 154 -14.92 -0.52 -22.28
N PHE A 155 -13.72 -1.11 -22.20
CA PHE A 155 -12.52 -0.66 -22.90
C PHE A 155 -12.54 -1.13 -24.37
N LYS A 156 -13.16 -0.32 -25.25
CA LYS A 156 -13.14 -0.55 -26.70
C LYS A 156 -11.96 0.15 -27.36
N GLY A 157 -11.37 -0.48 -28.38
CA GLY A 157 -10.21 0.05 -29.07
C GLY A 157 -8.98 0.05 -28.17
N LEU A 158 -8.13 1.07 -28.31
CA LEU A 158 -6.88 1.21 -27.59
C LEU A 158 -7.03 2.17 -26.42
N ASN A 159 -6.73 1.71 -25.21
CA ASN A 159 -6.84 2.46 -23.96
C ASN A 159 -5.53 2.39 -23.20
N ILE A 160 -5.24 3.40 -22.37
CA ILE A 160 -4.13 3.43 -21.44
C ILE A 160 -4.71 3.46 -20.02
N LEU A 161 -4.28 2.51 -19.18
CA LEU A 161 -4.45 2.57 -17.74
C LEU A 161 -3.16 3.11 -17.14
N ALA A 162 -3.26 4.22 -16.41
CA ALA A 162 -2.17 4.77 -15.62
C ALA A 162 -2.57 4.72 -14.13
N ASP A 163 -1.83 3.91 -13.35
CA ASP A 163 -1.97 3.83 -11.90
C ASP A 163 -0.80 4.58 -11.27
N ILE A 164 -1.09 5.77 -10.74
CA ILE A 164 -0.09 6.67 -10.14
C ILE A 164 -0.13 6.48 -8.63
N GLY A 165 0.84 5.70 -8.12
CA GLY A 165 1.05 5.50 -6.70
C GLY A 165 1.99 6.54 -6.09
N ASN A 166 2.37 6.33 -4.82
CA ASN A 166 3.35 7.21 -4.16
C ASN A 166 4.76 7.03 -4.75
N GLY A 167 5.27 5.80 -4.83
CA GLY A 167 6.64 5.54 -5.29
C GLY A 167 6.76 5.23 -6.78
N THR A 168 5.70 4.71 -7.41
CA THR A 168 5.73 4.26 -8.81
C THR A 168 4.48 4.67 -9.57
N MET A 169 4.64 4.78 -10.90
CA MET A 169 3.55 4.81 -11.86
C MET A 169 3.55 3.50 -12.67
N ASN A 170 2.43 2.79 -12.65
CA ASN A 170 2.22 1.62 -13.51
C ASN A 170 1.39 2.05 -14.72
N THR A 171 1.91 1.77 -15.91
CA THR A 171 1.22 2.07 -17.17
C THR A 171 0.93 0.77 -17.91
N MET A 172 -0.29 0.60 -18.36
CA MET A 172 -0.74 -0.62 -19.04
C MET A 172 -1.56 -0.25 -20.28
N LEU A 173 -1.14 -0.73 -21.44
CA LEU A 173 -1.91 -0.59 -22.66
C LEU A 173 -2.94 -1.73 -22.77
N ILE A 174 -4.21 -1.36 -22.95
CA ILE A 174 -5.34 -2.29 -23.03
C ILE A 174 -5.99 -2.13 -24.38
N LYS A 175 -6.08 -3.22 -25.16
CA LYS A 175 -6.78 -3.25 -26.44
C LYS A 175 -8.01 -4.15 -26.34
N ASP A 176 -9.19 -3.58 -26.61
CA ASP A 176 -10.46 -4.30 -26.58
C ASP A 176 -10.65 -5.13 -25.29
N GLY A 177 -10.37 -4.53 -24.15
CA GLY A 177 -10.48 -5.15 -22.82
C GLY A 177 -9.32 -6.10 -22.45
N LYS A 178 -8.29 -6.26 -23.30
CA LYS A 178 -7.16 -7.18 -23.05
C LYS A 178 -5.86 -6.40 -22.85
N PRO A 179 -5.15 -6.59 -21.73
CA PRO A 179 -3.83 -6.01 -21.54
C PRO A 179 -2.82 -6.52 -22.58
N ILE A 180 -1.98 -5.63 -23.09
CA ILE A 180 -0.88 -5.98 -23.99
C ILE A 180 0.37 -6.10 -23.11
N SER A 181 0.79 -7.32 -22.77
CA SER A 181 1.88 -7.59 -21.81
C SER A 181 3.20 -6.89 -22.17
N SER A 182 3.55 -6.81 -23.47
CA SER A 182 4.76 -6.11 -23.94
C SER A 182 4.65 -4.57 -23.84
N ARG A 183 3.53 -4.03 -23.44
CA ARG A 183 3.24 -2.59 -23.32
C ARG A 183 2.77 -2.24 -21.91
N CYS A 184 3.32 -2.94 -20.92
CA CYS A 184 3.12 -2.66 -19.51
C CYS A 184 4.44 -2.18 -18.92
N TYR A 185 4.41 -1.06 -18.20
CA TYR A 185 5.61 -0.41 -17.66
C TYR A 185 5.39 -0.05 -16.20
N THR A 186 6.49 -0.06 -15.44
CA THR A 186 6.54 0.44 -14.06
C THR A 186 7.71 1.39 -13.97
N ASP A 187 7.41 2.66 -13.71
CA ASP A 187 8.41 3.73 -13.61
C ASP A 187 8.42 4.32 -12.19
N LYS A 188 9.59 4.79 -11.74
CA LYS A 188 9.72 5.55 -10.49
C LYS A 188 9.24 7.00 -10.68
N LEU A 189 7.99 7.15 -11.07
CA LEU A 189 7.32 8.43 -11.35
C LEU A 189 6.05 8.56 -10.49
N GLY A 190 6.18 8.26 -9.20
CA GLY A 190 5.10 8.43 -8.25
C GLY A 190 4.99 9.86 -7.71
N VAL A 191 4.00 10.08 -6.86
CA VAL A 191 3.73 11.36 -6.19
C VAL A 191 4.93 11.83 -5.36
N GLU A 192 5.67 10.91 -4.74
CA GLU A 192 6.90 11.20 -3.98
C GLU A 192 7.92 11.98 -4.81
N GLN A 193 8.08 11.65 -6.10
CA GLN A 193 9.01 12.36 -6.98
C GLN A 193 8.56 13.81 -7.24
N CYS A 194 7.27 14.06 -7.30
CA CYS A 194 6.72 15.41 -7.39
C CYS A 194 7.01 16.20 -6.11
N ILE A 195 6.83 15.58 -4.94
CA ILE A 195 7.10 16.19 -3.63
C ILE A 195 8.59 16.53 -3.48
N ILE A 196 9.49 15.59 -3.81
CA ILE A 196 10.94 15.80 -3.76
C ILE A 196 11.34 16.98 -4.67
N ARG A 197 10.84 16.99 -5.90
CA ARG A 197 11.13 18.07 -6.86
C ARG A 197 10.62 19.40 -6.33
N MET A 198 9.39 19.46 -5.85
CA MET A 198 8.79 20.66 -5.28
C MET A 198 9.60 21.17 -4.09
N SER A 199 9.99 20.32 -3.15
CA SER A 199 10.81 20.68 -2.00
C SER A 199 12.18 21.24 -2.41
N ASN A 200 12.83 20.65 -3.43
CA ASN A 200 14.10 21.11 -3.94
C ASN A 200 13.99 22.48 -4.64
N GLU A 201 12.94 22.71 -5.41
CA GLU A 201 12.69 24.01 -6.06
C GLU A 201 12.39 25.09 -5.04
N LEU A 202 11.62 24.78 -4.01
CA LEU A 202 11.37 25.69 -2.89
C LEU A 202 12.64 26.01 -2.10
N LEU A 203 13.50 25.01 -1.86
CA LEU A 203 14.80 25.23 -1.22
C LEU A 203 15.67 26.21 -2.02
N ALA A 204 15.70 26.06 -3.34
CA ALA A 204 16.47 26.95 -4.21
C ALA A 204 15.96 28.39 -4.18
N VAL A 205 14.66 28.62 -4.02
CA VAL A 205 14.04 29.95 -4.01
C VAL A 205 14.04 30.57 -2.62
N SER A 206 13.77 29.77 -1.57
CA SER A 206 13.54 30.27 -0.21
C SER A 206 14.73 30.11 0.74
N GLY A 207 15.70 29.27 0.38
CA GLY A 207 16.83 28.91 1.23
C GLY A 207 16.51 27.87 2.32
N PHE A 208 15.29 27.34 2.38
CA PHE A 208 14.91 26.26 3.30
C PHE A 208 14.02 25.21 2.62
N ALA A 209 14.19 23.93 3.01
CA ALA A 209 13.38 22.85 2.50
C ALA A 209 12.00 22.87 3.16
N MET A 210 10.94 22.75 2.36
CA MET A 210 9.59 22.54 2.88
C MET A 210 9.45 21.11 3.42
N PRO A 211 8.75 20.92 4.56
CA PRO A 211 8.41 19.60 5.05
C PRO A 211 7.59 18.80 4.03
N TYR A 212 7.78 17.47 4.04
CA TYR A 212 7.13 16.56 3.10
C TYR A 212 5.60 16.68 3.14
N ASP A 213 5.02 16.70 4.34
CA ASP A 213 3.58 16.78 4.59
C ASP A 213 2.96 18.07 4.05
N VAL A 214 3.69 19.18 4.12
CA VAL A 214 3.25 20.47 3.54
C VAL A 214 3.17 20.39 2.02
N CYS A 215 4.18 19.80 1.37
CA CYS A 215 4.19 19.60 -0.06
C CYS A 215 3.12 18.59 -0.51
N GLU A 216 2.91 17.50 0.26
CA GLU A 216 1.86 16.52 0.02
C GLU A 216 0.47 17.16 0.10
N ASP A 217 0.23 17.98 1.13
CA ASP A 217 -1.05 18.65 1.34
C ASP A 217 -1.34 19.65 0.20
N PHE A 218 -0.32 20.37 -0.25
CA PHE A 218 -0.46 21.25 -1.40
C PHE A 218 -0.85 20.50 -2.68
N LEU A 219 -0.20 19.37 -2.98
CA LEU A 219 -0.55 18.54 -4.13
C LEU A 219 -1.98 17.99 -4.03
N ARG A 220 -2.43 17.68 -2.82
CA ARG A 220 -3.76 17.12 -2.59
C ARG A 220 -4.88 18.15 -2.65
N ARG A 221 -4.66 19.33 -2.11
CA ARG A 221 -5.70 20.36 -1.91
C ARG A 221 -5.56 21.57 -2.85
N GLY A 222 -4.44 21.73 -3.52
CA GLY A 222 -4.16 22.85 -4.41
C GLY A 222 -3.88 24.19 -3.70
N ASN A 223 -3.92 24.20 -2.38
CA ASN A 223 -3.55 25.33 -1.53
C ASN A 223 -2.78 24.83 -0.31
N ALA A 224 -1.84 25.62 0.15
CA ALA A 224 -1.27 25.51 1.49
C ALA A 224 -1.40 26.90 2.11
N GLU A 225 -1.44 26.98 3.43
CA GLU A 225 -1.31 28.25 4.17
C GLU A 225 0.11 28.81 4.02
N LEU A 226 0.56 28.96 2.79
CA LEU A 226 1.88 29.43 2.40
C LEU A 226 1.78 30.80 1.78
N ALA A 227 2.80 31.61 1.97
CA ALA A 227 2.90 32.89 1.27
C ALA A 227 2.79 32.69 -0.24
N GLU A 228 2.12 33.59 -0.97
CA GLU A 228 1.87 33.50 -2.42
C GLU A 228 3.14 33.20 -3.24
N LYS A 229 4.30 33.76 -2.81
CA LYS A 229 5.59 33.53 -3.46
C LYS A 229 6.00 32.06 -3.51
N TYR A 230 5.59 31.23 -2.52
CA TYR A 230 5.87 29.79 -2.51
C TYR A 230 4.82 29.02 -3.31
N THR A 231 3.58 29.47 -3.28
CA THR A 231 2.49 28.88 -4.07
C THR A 231 2.79 28.95 -5.57
N SER A 232 3.42 30.02 -6.06
CA SER A 232 3.80 30.17 -7.47
C SER A 232 4.89 29.18 -7.92
N VAL A 233 5.78 28.78 -7.01
CA VAL A 233 6.85 27.79 -7.29
C VAL A 233 6.30 26.36 -7.27
N MET A 234 5.25 26.11 -6.47
CA MET A 234 4.65 24.79 -6.31
C MET A 234 3.67 24.42 -7.44
N ARG A 235 3.25 25.38 -8.27
CA ARG A 235 2.38 25.19 -9.45
C ARG A 235 3.17 24.90 -10.72
#